data_f49ab70336d43be7ef9cfd94c7b1fab7
#
_entry.id   f49ab70336d43be7ef9cfd94c7b1fab7
#
_cell.length_a   1.000
_cell.length_b   1.000
_cell.length_c   1.000
_cell.angle_alpha   90.00
_cell.angle_beta   90.00
_cell.angle_gamma   90.00
#
_symmetry.space_group_name_H-M   'P 1'
#
loop_
_entity.id
_entity.type
_entity.pdbx_description
1 polymer ?
#
loop_
_entity_poly.entity_id
_entity_poly.type
_entity_poly.pdbx_seq_one_letter_code
_entity_poly.pdbx_strand_id
1 'polypeptide(L)'
;NKGRLVFTKTIVCCGENAAIPAYYKVVMGSNVSSIAKANVLEGRTLRYIAGNPLSGTQVTPESWLNPLVSQLTVIPEGDDTHEMFGWIMPGIKKFSLNGSFLSGMLCSCLRNKFKFSFDARLQGGERHMIMSGEYDKVFPMDIYPEYLIKAIISGNIEKMEELGIYEVAPEDFAAAEFVCSSKVELQKIVRQGLDMLRKEMC
;
A
#
# COMPACT_ATOMS: atom_id res chain seq x y z
N ASN A 1 28.06 24.05 -12.09
CA ASN A 1 28.17 24.01 -10.63
C ASN A 1 28.03 25.43 -10.10
N LYS A 2 26.91 25.75 -9.43
CA LYS A 2 26.61 27.12 -8.95
C LYS A 2 27.17 27.41 -7.54
N GLY A 3 27.97 26.51 -6.96
CA GLY A 3 28.52 26.65 -5.60
C GLY A 3 27.50 26.80 -4.48
N ARG A 4 26.21 26.45 -4.77
CA ARG A 4 25.11 26.52 -3.80
C ARG A 4 24.45 25.16 -3.67
N LEU A 5 24.19 24.70 -2.45
CA LEU A 5 23.38 23.57 -2.16
C LEU A 5 21.91 23.96 -2.38
N VAL A 6 21.16 23.10 -3.12
CA VAL A 6 19.74 23.29 -3.37
C VAL A 6 18.99 22.23 -2.58
N PHE A 7 18.32 22.64 -1.53
CA PHE A 7 17.51 21.76 -0.66
C PHE A 7 16.06 21.68 -1.07
N THR A 8 15.70 22.23 -2.24
CA THR A 8 14.33 22.16 -2.75
C THR A 8 14.15 20.92 -3.60
N LYS A 9 13.05 20.21 -3.38
CA LYS A 9 12.63 19.09 -4.21
C LYS A 9 11.16 19.25 -4.62
N THR A 10 10.77 18.58 -5.69
CA THR A 10 9.38 18.51 -6.13
C THR A 10 8.75 17.24 -5.53
N ILE A 11 7.62 17.40 -4.89
CA ILE A 11 6.80 16.29 -4.39
C ILE A 11 5.40 16.35 -5.01
N VAL A 12 4.73 15.20 -5.06
CA VAL A 12 3.32 15.09 -5.46
C VAL A 12 2.47 15.03 -4.21
N CYS A 13 1.41 15.83 -4.13
CA CYS A 13 0.33 15.60 -3.19
C CYS A 13 -0.88 15.05 -3.96
N CYS A 14 -1.33 13.86 -3.61
CA CYS A 14 -2.42 13.15 -4.28
C CYS A 14 -3.23 12.32 -3.28
N GLY A 15 -4.30 11.68 -3.77
CA GLY A 15 -5.20 10.85 -2.98
C GLY A 15 -6.65 11.29 -3.17
N GLU A 16 -7.58 10.52 -2.62
CA GLU A 16 -9.01 10.80 -2.77
C GLU A 16 -9.41 12.13 -2.11
N ASN A 17 -8.77 12.48 -1.01
CA ASN A 17 -9.03 13.71 -0.25
C ASN A 17 -8.09 14.86 -0.62
N ALA A 18 -7.26 14.73 -1.66
CA ALA A 18 -6.54 15.86 -2.21
C ALA A 18 -7.52 16.71 -3.06
N ALA A 19 -7.71 17.98 -2.68
CA ALA A 19 -8.61 18.89 -3.40
C ALA A 19 -8.17 19.06 -4.86
N ILE A 20 -6.88 19.28 -5.06
CA ILE A 20 -6.26 19.41 -6.38
C ILE A 20 -4.95 18.60 -6.36
N PRO A 21 -4.92 17.39 -6.98
CA PRO A 21 -3.66 16.66 -7.13
C PRO A 21 -2.64 17.49 -7.92
N ALA A 22 -1.53 17.85 -7.29
CA ALA A 22 -0.56 18.75 -7.90
C ALA A 22 0.88 18.48 -7.42
N TYR A 23 1.83 19.08 -8.15
CA TYR A 23 3.24 19.08 -7.80
C TYR A 23 3.58 20.33 -6.99
N TYR A 24 4.27 20.13 -5.86
CA TYR A 24 4.69 21.18 -4.96
C TYR A 24 6.22 21.23 -4.88
N LYS A 25 6.80 22.43 -4.98
CA LYS A 25 8.19 22.64 -4.62
C LYS A 25 8.28 22.89 -3.13
N VAL A 26 8.97 22.00 -2.43
CA VAL A 26 9.15 22.07 -0.99
C VAL A 26 10.64 21.97 -0.62
N VAL A 27 10.97 22.44 0.57
CA VAL A 27 12.30 22.20 1.13
C VAL A 27 12.35 20.77 1.66
N MET A 28 13.48 20.08 1.48
CA MET A 28 13.67 18.73 2.04
C MET A 28 13.43 18.76 3.55
N GLY A 29 12.69 17.79 4.06
CA GLY A 29 12.30 17.74 5.47
C GLY A 29 11.20 18.74 5.85
N SER A 30 10.40 19.22 4.90
CA SER A 30 9.22 20.03 5.22
C SER A 30 8.20 19.28 6.07
N ASN A 31 7.49 20.00 6.92
CA ASN A 31 6.41 19.45 7.71
C ASN A 31 5.23 19.07 6.82
N VAL A 32 4.63 17.90 7.10
CA VAL A 32 3.48 17.37 6.34
C VAL A 32 2.31 18.35 6.36
N SER A 33 2.03 18.98 7.50
CA SER A 33 0.92 19.93 7.63
C SER A 33 1.06 21.15 6.73
N SER A 34 2.28 21.61 6.45
CA SER A 34 2.51 22.76 5.55
C SER A 34 2.11 22.45 4.10
N ILE A 35 2.23 21.20 3.71
CA ILE A 35 1.87 20.72 2.37
C ILE A 35 0.37 20.40 2.31
N ALA A 36 -0.13 19.76 3.36
CA ALA A 36 -1.51 19.29 3.45
C ALA A 36 -2.52 20.45 3.60
N LYS A 37 -2.25 21.45 4.44
CA LYS A 37 -3.15 22.59 4.68
C LYS A 37 -3.60 23.33 3.42
N ALA A 38 -2.77 23.33 2.40
CA ALA A 38 -3.08 24.02 1.13
C ALA A 38 -3.98 23.19 0.21
N ASN A 39 -4.14 21.89 0.45
CA ASN A 39 -4.67 21.00 -0.58
C ASN A 39 -5.50 19.81 -0.08
N VAL A 40 -5.97 19.82 1.14
CA VAL A 40 -6.75 18.72 1.69
C VAL A 40 -8.21 19.15 1.94
N LEU A 41 -9.16 18.30 1.53
CA LEU A 41 -10.57 18.49 1.82
C LEU A 41 -10.84 18.18 3.28
N GLU A 42 -11.30 19.16 4.03
CA GLU A 42 -11.68 19.03 5.45
C GLU A 42 -13.02 18.30 5.58
N GLY A 43 -13.24 17.67 6.73
CA GLY A 43 -14.54 17.10 7.11
C GLY A 43 -14.56 15.62 7.44
N ARG A 44 -13.42 14.92 7.31
CA ARG A 44 -13.24 13.51 7.68
C ARG A 44 -11.92 13.27 8.38
N THR A 45 -11.83 12.19 9.15
CA THR A 45 -10.54 11.68 9.63
C THR A 45 -9.70 11.23 8.46
N LEU A 46 -8.48 11.73 8.35
CA LEU A 46 -7.60 11.50 7.20
C LEU A 46 -6.36 10.74 7.60
N ARG A 47 -5.93 9.84 6.73
CA ARG A 47 -4.65 9.15 6.80
C ARG A 47 -3.68 9.79 5.83
N TYR A 48 -2.53 10.22 6.35
CA TYR A 48 -1.42 10.74 5.57
C TYR A 48 -0.39 9.62 5.38
N ILE A 49 0.03 9.40 4.13
CA ILE A 49 0.98 8.36 3.76
C ILE A 49 2.14 9.00 3.03
N ALA A 50 3.34 8.85 3.60
CA ALA A 50 4.59 9.22 2.95
C ALA A 50 4.96 8.11 1.94
N GLY A 51 4.71 8.38 0.66
CA GLY A 51 4.82 7.42 -0.43
C GLY A 51 3.47 7.02 -1.04
N ASN A 52 3.44 5.88 -1.71
CA ASN A 52 2.23 5.33 -2.29
C ASN A 52 1.38 4.56 -1.23
N PRO A 53 0.09 4.31 -1.49
CA PRO A 53 -0.77 3.60 -0.53
C PRO A 53 -0.37 2.16 -0.23
N LEU A 54 0.42 1.51 -1.10
CA LEU A 54 0.74 0.08 -0.99
C LEU A 54 2.02 -0.18 -0.19
N SER A 55 3.04 0.68 -0.35
CA SER A 55 4.37 0.50 0.28
C SER A 55 4.82 1.70 1.11
N GLY A 56 3.99 2.76 1.20
CA GLY A 56 4.30 3.95 1.97
C GLY A 56 4.11 3.76 3.47
N THR A 57 4.67 4.67 4.24
CA THR A 57 4.54 4.70 5.70
C THR A 57 3.52 5.73 6.14
N GLN A 58 2.69 5.38 7.13
CA GLN A 58 1.77 6.33 7.74
C GLN A 58 2.56 7.41 8.49
N VAL A 59 2.16 8.65 8.31
CA VAL A 59 2.76 9.82 8.96
C VAL A 59 1.68 10.68 9.61
N THR A 60 2.04 11.37 10.69
CA THR A 60 1.15 12.35 11.33
C THR A 60 1.28 13.72 10.66
N PRO A 61 0.26 14.58 10.74
CA PRO A 61 0.33 15.93 10.18
C PRO A 61 1.50 16.77 10.72
N GLU A 62 1.90 16.55 11.98
CA GLU A 62 2.97 17.26 12.65
C GLU A 62 4.37 16.70 12.30
N SER A 63 4.43 15.55 11.64
CA SER A 63 5.71 14.91 11.30
C SER A 63 6.42 15.61 10.13
N TRP A 64 7.71 15.32 10.01
CA TRP A 64 8.55 15.82 8.93
C TRP A 64 8.63 14.78 7.82
N LEU A 65 8.53 15.25 6.57
CA LEU A 65 8.59 14.36 5.42
C LEU A 65 10.04 13.91 5.20
N ASN A 66 10.24 12.59 5.12
CA ASN A 66 11.56 12.02 4.82
C ASN A 66 12.09 12.59 3.48
N PRO A 67 13.36 13.03 3.41
CA PRO A 67 13.97 13.58 2.20
C PRO A 67 13.86 12.66 0.96
N LEU A 68 13.80 11.34 1.12
CA LEU A 68 13.73 10.40 0.03
C LEU A 68 12.31 10.26 -0.54
N VAL A 69 11.27 10.60 0.22
CA VAL A 69 9.88 10.50 -0.20
C VAL A 69 9.52 11.60 -1.19
N SER A 70 9.00 11.23 -2.35
CA SER A 70 8.59 12.15 -3.43
C SER A 70 7.07 12.31 -3.58
N GLN A 71 6.30 11.58 -2.79
CA GLN A 71 4.84 11.56 -2.85
C GLN A 71 4.24 11.62 -1.45
N LEU A 72 3.21 12.44 -1.27
CA LEU A 72 2.34 12.46 -0.10
C LEU A 72 0.95 12.04 -0.57
N THR A 73 0.45 10.94 -0.05
CA THR A 73 -0.90 10.44 -0.37
C THR A 73 -1.83 10.69 0.81
N VAL A 74 -3.02 11.22 0.51
CA VAL A 74 -4.04 11.52 1.53
C VAL A 74 -5.31 10.76 1.18
N ILE A 75 -5.71 9.85 2.07
CA ILE A 75 -6.93 9.03 1.93
C ILE A 75 -7.79 9.13 3.19
N PRO A 76 -9.11 8.88 3.10
CA PRO A 76 -9.96 8.84 4.28
C PRO A 76 -9.59 7.64 5.16
N GLU A 77 -9.63 7.83 6.49
CA GLU A 77 -9.41 6.74 7.45
C GLU A 77 -10.56 5.71 7.40
N GLY A 78 -11.78 6.18 7.16
CA GLY A 78 -12.96 5.33 7.05
C GLY A 78 -13.67 5.04 8.39
N ASP A 79 -13.26 5.68 9.48
CA ASP A 79 -13.85 5.50 10.82
C ASP A 79 -15.32 5.94 10.90
N ASP A 80 -15.72 6.86 10.03
CA ASP A 80 -17.07 7.42 9.94
C ASP A 80 -18.08 6.54 9.19
N THR A 81 -17.62 5.44 8.59
CA THR A 81 -18.47 4.56 7.78
C THR A 81 -18.89 3.31 8.54
N HIS A 82 -20.06 3.37 9.16
CA HIS A 82 -20.71 2.20 9.76
C HIS A 82 -21.61 1.53 8.74
N GLU A 83 -21.07 0.54 8.02
CA GLU A 83 -21.84 -0.23 7.06
C GLU A 83 -22.42 -1.48 7.72
N MET A 84 -23.68 -1.41 8.12
CA MET A 84 -24.43 -2.61 8.51
C MET A 84 -24.66 -3.46 7.23
N PHE A 85 -24.26 -4.74 7.24
CA PHE A 85 -24.33 -5.65 6.10
C PHE A 85 -23.52 -5.23 4.85
N GLY A 86 -22.41 -4.53 5.03
CA GLY A 86 -21.56 -4.05 3.93
C GLY A 86 -21.07 -5.15 2.98
N TRP A 87 -21.03 -6.42 3.44
CA TRP A 87 -20.64 -7.58 2.63
C TRP A 87 -21.73 -8.05 1.63
N ILE A 88 -23.00 -7.68 1.84
CA ILE A 88 -24.14 -8.02 0.94
C ILE A 88 -24.58 -6.83 0.08
N MET A 89 -24.06 -5.64 0.37
CA MET A 89 -24.40 -4.42 -0.36
C MET A 89 -23.89 -4.49 -1.81
N PRO A 90 -24.58 -3.85 -2.78
CA PRO A 90 -24.21 -3.88 -4.19
C PRO A 90 -22.79 -3.37 -4.46
N GLY A 91 -22.26 -2.47 -3.63
CA GLY A 91 -20.87 -2.01 -3.67
C GLY A 91 -20.42 -1.45 -5.02
N ILE A 92 -21.29 -0.69 -5.74
CA ILE A 92 -21.02 -0.18 -7.10
C ILE A 92 -19.78 0.71 -7.13
N LYS A 93 -19.51 1.46 -6.05
CA LYS A 93 -18.33 2.33 -5.93
C LYS A 93 -17.13 1.65 -5.28
N LYS A 94 -17.28 0.40 -4.80
CA LYS A 94 -16.20 -0.35 -4.19
C LYS A 94 -15.44 -1.16 -5.23
N PHE A 95 -14.12 -1.17 -5.11
CA PHE A 95 -13.30 -2.03 -5.93
C PHE A 95 -13.52 -3.49 -5.54
N SER A 96 -13.84 -4.34 -6.51
CA SER A 96 -14.05 -5.77 -6.30
C SER A 96 -12.94 -6.56 -6.99
N LEU A 97 -12.06 -7.15 -6.20
CA LEU A 97 -11.00 -8.01 -6.71
C LEU A 97 -11.55 -9.36 -7.17
N ASN A 98 -12.36 -10.00 -6.32
CA ASN A 98 -12.88 -11.36 -6.50
C ASN A 98 -14.30 -11.40 -7.07
N GLY A 99 -14.81 -10.30 -7.63
CA GLY A 99 -16.17 -10.26 -8.18
C GLY A 99 -17.28 -10.31 -7.14
N SER A 100 -16.98 -10.12 -5.84
CA SER A 100 -17.96 -10.18 -4.75
C SER A 100 -18.95 -9.01 -4.77
N PHE A 101 -18.61 -7.89 -5.39
CA PHE A 101 -19.51 -6.75 -5.56
C PHE A 101 -19.98 -6.65 -7.00
N LEU A 102 -21.12 -6.00 -7.23
CA LEU A 102 -21.64 -5.74 -8.58
C LEU A 102 -20.65 -5.00 -9.49
N SER A 103 -19.77 -4.19 -8.92
CA SER A 103 -18.68 -3.55 -9.66
C SER A 103 -17.73 -4.54 -10.33
N GLY A 104 -17.56 -5.74 -9.78
CA GLY A 104 -16.76 -6.81 -10.36
C GLY A 104 -17.45 -7.54 -11.52
N MET A 105 -18.79 -7.54 -11.54
CA MET A 105 -19.59 -8.13 -12.62
C MET A 105 -19.74 -7.19 -13.82
N LEU A 106 -19.49 -5.90 -13.64
CA LEU A 106 -19.56 -4.93 -14.72
C LEU A 106 -18.51 -5.23 -15.79
N CYS A 107 -18.95 -5.18 -17.06
CA CYS A 107 -18.07 -5.34 -18.21
C CYS A 107 -16.83 -4.42 -18.07
N SER A 108 -15.65 -4.91 -18.45
CA SER A 108 -14.38 -4.17 -18.34
C SER A 108 -14.46 -2.78 -19.01
N CYS A 109 -15.28 -2.65 -20.04
CA CYS A 109 -15.55 -1.39 -20.76
C CYS A 109 -16.28 -0.35 -19.89
N LEU A 110 -17.17 -0.77 -19.00
CA LEU A 110 -17.87 0.09 -18.05
C LEU A 110 -17.00 0.36 -16.82
N ARG A 111 -16.25 -0.63 -16.35
CA ARG A 111 -15.38 -0.53 -15.18
C ARG A 111 -14.36 0.62 -15.30
N ASN A 112 -13.81 0.85 -16.48
CA ASN A 112 -12.85 1.93 -16.71
C ASN A 112 -13.44 3.34 -16.59
N LYS A 113 -14.78 3.48 -16.57
CA LYS A 113 -15.47 4.77 -16.40
C LYS A 113 -15.79 5.09 -14.93
N PHE A 114 -15.70 4.11 -14.04
CA PHE A 114 -15.99 4.30 -12.63
C PHE A 114 -14.72 4.70 -11.87
N LYS A 115 -14.84 5.73 -11.04
CA LYS A 115 -13.84 6.03 -10.01
C LYS A 115 -14.20 5.27 -8.75
N PHE A 116 -13.32 4.37 -8.34
CA PHE A 116 -13.47 3.65 -7.09
C PHE A 116 -12.96 4.50 -5.93
N SER A 117 -13.69 4.48 -4.82
CA SER A 117 -13.29 5.12 -3.58
C SER A 117 -12.47 4.14 -2.77
N PHE A 118 -11.26 4.56 -2.39
CA PHE A 118 -10.37 3.80 -1.53
C PHE A 118 -10.23 4.51 -0.19
N ASP A 119 -10.52 3.79 0.88
CA ASP A 119 -10.26 4.20 2.26
C ASP A 119 -9.15 3.35 2.90
N ALA A 120 -8.77 3.67 4.12
CA ALA A 120 -7.73 2.95 4.83
C ALA A 120 -8.21 1.65 5.49
N ARG A 121 -9.49 1.29 5.34
CA ARG A 121 -10.04 0.08 5.94
C ARG A 121 -9.61 -1.17 5.18
N LEU A 122 -9.38 -2.23 5.91
CA LEU A 122 -9.20 -3.56 5.35
C LEU A 122 -10.51 -4.05 4.74
N GLN A 123 -10.54 -4.24 3.41
CA GLN A 123 -11.71 -4.75 2.69
C GLN A 123 -11.69 -6.28 2.67
N GLY A 124 -12.06 -6.89 3.77
CA GLY A 124 -12.09 -8.35 3.94
C GLY A 124 -11.71 -8.76 5.36
N GLY A 125 -11.71 -10.06 5.63
CA GLY A 125 -11.27 -10.64 6.91
C GLY A 125 -9.89 -11.29 6.78
N GLU A 126 -9.07 -11.14 7.78
CA GLU A 126 -7.81 -11.87 7.90
C GLU A 126 -8.08 -13.38 8.01
N ARG A 127 -7.38 -14.16 7.23
CA ARG A 127 -7.49 -15.61 7.16
C ARG A 127 -6.11 -16.24 7.02
N HIS A 128 -6.05 -17.55 7.28
CA HIS A 128 -4.83 -18.29 6.97
C HIS A 128 -4.53 -18.22 5.47
N MET A 129 -3.24 -18.13 5.16
CA MET A 129 -2.77 -18.10 3.78
C MET A 129 -3.18 -19.37 3.03
N ILE A 130 -3.79 -19.21 1.88
CA ILE A 130 -4.08 -20.27 0.92
C ILE A 130 -3.26 -20.08 -0.35
N MET A 131 -2.90 -21.16 -1.01
CA MET A 131 -2.24 -21.12 -2.31
C MET A 131 -3.30 -20.89 -3.38
N SER A 132 -3.36 -19.67 -3.87
CA SER A 132 -4.39 -19.23 -4.83
C SER A 132 -3.85 -19.00 -6.25
N GLY A 133 -2.51 -18.90 -6.41
CA GLY A 133 -1.86 -18.48 -7.65
C GLY A 133 -2.14 -17.02 -8.03
N GLU A 134 -2.70 -16.22 -7.11
CA GLU A 134 -2.99 -14.81 -7.38
C GLU A 134 -1.72 -13.95 -7.29
N TYR A 135 -0.76 -14.35 -6.47
CA TYR A 135 0.47 -13.58 -6.30
C TYR A 135 1.34 -13.61 -7.55
N ASP A 136 1.43 -14.77 -8.22
CA ASP A 136 2.21 -14.94 -9.45
C ASP A 136 1.76 -14.00 -10.58
N LYS A 137 0.48 -13.59 -10.58
CA LYS A 137 -0.07 -12.68 -11.60
C LYS A 137 0.39 -11.24 -11.45
N VAL A 138 0.84 -10.85 -10.27
CA VAL A 138 1.16 -9.45 -9.93
C VAL A 138 2.59 -9.28 -9.41
N PHE A 139 3.29 -10.38 -9.17
CA PHE A 139 4.65 -10.34 -8.66
C PHE A 139 5.62 -9.88 -9.76
N PRO A 140 6.54 -8.95 -9.45
CA PRO A 140 7.38 -8.34 -10.48
C PRO A 140 8.57 -9.20 -10.92
N MET A 141 8.81 -10.33 -10.26
CA MET A 141 9.97 -11.20 -10.48
C MET A 141 9.54 -12.64 -10.72
N ASP A 142 10.39 -13.41 -11.40
CA ASP A 142 10.16 -14.84 -11.70
C ASP A 142 10.65 -15.72 -10.55
N ILE A 143 9.94 -15.66 -9.43
CA ILE A 143 10.14 -16.51 -8.25
C ILE A 143 8.80 -17.10 -7.82
N TYR A 144 8.80 -17.99 -6.83
CA TYR A 144 7.60 -18.60 -6.27
C TYR A 144 7.16 -17.89 -4.98
N PRO A 145 6.41 -16.76 -5.05
CA PRO A 145 6.12 -15.92 -3.89
C PRO A 145 5.30 -16.64 -2.83
N GLU A 146 4.33 -17.48 -3.22
CA GLU A 146 3.49 -18.22 -2.26
C GLU A 146 4.29 -19.26 -1.47
N TYR A 147 5.24 -19.95 -2.14
CA TYR A 147 6.11 -20.92 -1.48
C TYR A 147 7.11 -20.23 -0.56
N LEU A 148 7.67 -19.09 -0.99
CA LEU A 148 8.59 -18.29 -0.19
C LEU A 148 7.93 -17.83 1.11
N ILE A 149 6.73 -17.26 1.03
CA ILE A 149 5.98 -16.83 2.22
C ILE A 149 5.72 -18.02 3.16
N LYS A 150 5.37 -19.18 2.64
CA LYS A 150 5.18 -20.39 3.47
C LYS A 150 6.47 -20.86 4.12
N ALA A 151 7.60 -20.80 3.41
CA ALA A 151 8.90 -21.13 3.99
C ALA A 151 9.24 -20.19 5.14
N ILE A 152 8.96 -18.89 5.00
CA ILE A 152 9.16 -17.89 6.06
C ILE A 152 8.25 -18.19 7.26
N ILE A 153 6.96 -18.44 7.05
CA ILE A 153 6.01 -18.76 8.14
C ILE A 153 6.42 -20.03 8.89
N SER A 154 6.96 -21.02 8.17
CA SER A 154 7.44 -22.27 8.79
C SER A 154 8.83 -22.15 9.47
N GLY A 155 9.52 -21.03 9.29
CA GLY A 155 10.87 -20.82 9.81
C GLY A 155 11.95 -21.70 9.17
N ASN A 156 11.71 -22.20 7.95
CA ASN A 156 12.66 -23.08 7.27
C ASN A 156 13.66 -22.24 6.43
N ILE A 157 14.83 -21.99 7.02
CA ILE A 157 15.87 -21.12 6.46
C ILE A 157 16.41 -21.67 5.13
N GLU A 158 16.71 -22.98 5.07
CA GLU A 158 17.23 -23.61 3.84
C GLU A 158 16.26 -23.37 2.66
N LYS A 159 14.96 -23.56 2.88
CA LYS A 159 13.95 -23.30 1.85
C LYS A 159 13.76 -21.83 1.52
N MET A 160 13.96 -20.92 2.47
CA MET A 160 13.93 -19.50 2.18
C MET A 160 15.06 -19.12 1.20
N GLU A 161 16.27 -19.66 1.42
CA GLU A 161 17.44 -19.43 0.56
C GLU A 161 17.23 -20.04 -0.83
N GLU A 162 16.79 -21.29 -0.91
CA GLU A 162 16.49 -21.96 -2.18
C GLU A 162 15.42 -21.23 -3.02
N LEU A 163 14.46 -20.58 -2.35
CA LEU A 163 13.38 -19.84 -2.98
C LEU A 163 13.70 -18.36 -3.25
N GLY A 164 14.94 -17.92 -2.99
CA GLY A 164 15.42 -16.60 -3.40
C GLY A 164 15.08 -15.47 -2.47
N ILE A 165 15.03 -15.68 -1.15
CA ILE A 165 14.73 -14.62 -0.17
C ILE A 165 15.71 -13.44 -0.24
N TYR A 166 16.94 -13.65 -0.69
CA TYR A 166 17.95 -12.59 -0.85
C TYR A 166 17.70 -11.67 -2.05
N GLU A 167 16.84 -12.10 -2.97
CA GLU A 167 16.53 -11.35 -4.18
C GLU A 167 15.34 -10.41 -4.01
N VAL A 168 14.63 -10.49 -2.87
CA VAL A 168 13.38 -9.76 -2.65
C VAL A 168 13.47 -8.72 -1.55
N ALA A 169 12.73 -7.65 -1.72
CA ALA A 169 12.46 -6.67 -0.68
C ALA A 169 10.99 -6.77 -0.22
N PRO A 170 10.65 -6.38 1.01
CA PRO A 170 9.26 -6.36 1.48
C PRO A 170 8.33 -5.59 0.56
N GLU A 171 8.81 -4.51 -0.05
CA GLU A 171 8.07 -3.63 -0.94
C GLU A 171 7.64 -4.33 -2.24
N ASP A 172 8.34 -5.37 -2.69
CA ASP A 172 8.00 -6.17 -3.88
C ASP A 172 6.70 -6.95 -3.68
N PHE A 173 6.39 -7.29 -2.41
CA PHE A 173 5.16 -7.96 -2.04
C PHE A 173 3.95 -7.02 -1.88
N ALA A 174 4.11 -5.72 -2.08
CA ALA A 174 3.03 -4.75 -1.90
C ALA A 174 1.83 -5.00 -2.82
N ALA A 175 2.08 -5.35 -4.10
CA ALA A 175 1.02 -5.69 -5.04
C ALA A 175 0.37 -7.05 -4.69
N ALA A 176 1.15 -8.04 -4.26
CA ALA A 176 0.66 -9.34 -3.83
C ALA A 176 -0.21 -9.23 -2.55
N GLU A 177 0.19 -8.39 -1.61
CA GLU A 177 -0.58 -8.09 -0.39
C GLU A 177 -1.93 -7.45 -0.73
N PHE A 178 -1.98 -6.53 -1.69
CA PHE A 178 -3.23 -5.91 -2.15
C PHE A 178 -4.20 -6.94 -2.75
N VAL A 179 -3.72 -7.84 -3.60
CA VAL A 179 -4.57 -8.87 -4.24
C VAL A 179 -4.87 -10.05 -3.32
N CYS A 180 -4.19 -10.18 -2.19
CA CYS A 180 -4.34 -11.28 -1.26
C CYS A 180 -5.79 -11.44 -0.80
N SER A 181 -6.41 -12.57 -1.12
CA SER A 181 -7.77 -12.90 -0.70
C SER A 181 -7.86 -13.19 0.80
N SER A 182 -6.77 -13.65 1.41
CA SER A 182 -6.66 -13.97 2.84
C SER A 182 -6.27 -12.77 3.70
N LYS A 183 -5.93 -11.64 3.08
CA LYS A 183 -5.51 -10.39 3.75
C LYS A 183 -4.35 -10.57 4.73
N VAL A 184 -3.36 -11.35 4.31
CA VAL A 184 -2.14 -11.61 5.07
C VAL A 184 -1.17 -10.45 4.88
N GLU A 185 -0.52 -10.00 5.96
CA GLU A 185 0.51 -8.94 5.94
C GLU A 185 1.83 -9.47 5.35
N LEU A 186 1.90 -9.59 4.02
CA LEU A 186 3.03 -10.22 3.33
C LEU A 186 4.33 -9.45 3.52
N GLN A 187 4.29 -8.12 3.42
CA GLN A 187 5.48 -7.27 3.62
C GLN A 187 6.09 -7.46 5.00
N LYS A 188 5.26 -7.59 6.04
CA LYS A 188 5.69 -7.84 7.40
C LYS A 188 6.33 -9.22 7.57
N ILE A 189 5.75 -10.24 6.94
CA ILE A 189 6.27 -11.61 6.96
C ILE A 189 7.65 -11.65 6.29
N VAL A 190 7.81 -11.03 5.13
CA VAL A 190 9.11 -10.96 4.43
C VAL A 190 10.14 -10.23 5.28
N ARG A 191 9.77 -9.13 5.93
CA ARG A 191 10.65 -8.42 6.86
C ARG A 191 11.12 -9.33 7.99
N GLN A 192 10.21 -10.08 8.58
CA GLN A 192 10.54 -11.04 9.64
C GLN A 192 11.48 -12.15 9.13
N GLY A 193 11.26 -12.65 7.90
CA GLY A 193 12.15 -13.64 7.29
C GLY A 193 13.57 -13.12 7.09
N LEU A 194 13.72 -11.91 6.57
CA LEU A 194 15.03 -11.25 6.41
C LEU A 194 15.71 -11.00 7.78
N ASP A 195 14.94 -10.62 8.79
CA ASP A 195 15.47 -10.42 10.15
C ASP A 195 15.90 -11.75 10.82
N MET A 196 15.18 -12.86 10.52
CA MET A 196 15.59 -14.21 10.98
C MET A 196 16.92 -14.61 10.37
N LEU A 197 17.05 -14.51 9.05
CA LEU A 197 18.30 -14.81 8.35
C LEU A 197 19.47 -13.98 8.87
N ARG A 198 19.26 -12.68 9.04
CA ARG A 198 20.30 -11.81 9.58
C ARG A 198 20.79 -12.24 10.96
N LYS A 199 19.89 -12.73 11.81
CA LYS A 199 20.26 -13.24 13.16
C LYS A 199 21.01 -14.56 13.10
N GLU A 200 20.72 -15.41 12.13
CA GLU A 200 21.39 -16.70 11.94
C GLU A 200 22.81 -16.51 11.41
N MET A 201 23.04 -15.49 10.61
CA MET A 201 24.35 -15.18 10.00
C MET A 201 25.27 -14.35 10.92
N CYS A 202 24.79 -13.80 12.02
CA CYS A 202 25.57 -13.03 12.99
C CYS A 202 25.92 -13.84 14.25
#